data_32f21dc81052bcc616d13266c3b70424
#
_entry.id   32f21dc81052bcc616d13266c3b70424
#
_cell.length_a   1.000
_cell.length_b   1.000
_cell.length_c   1.000
_cell.angle_alpha   90.00
_cell.angle_beta   90.00
_cell.angle_gamma   90.00
#
_symmetry.space_group_name_H-M   'P 1'
#
loop_
_entity.id
_entity.type
_entity.pdbx_description
1 polymer ?
#
loop_
_entity_poly.entity_id
_entity_poly.type
_entity_poly.pdbx_seq_one_letter_code
_entity_poly.pdbx_strand_id
1 'polypeptide(L)'
;MMKRWIILCLAFSSGLLSANAGSTVVKDSLLRIYVSAPHDSTRLDVLHDIARLDQQTPVFLYYENKLLQEATAQNNLRYQSLATYEHIIYFFNKLDLVRVTQWMGKMENLAEKHNYYNDYFKAKKLQIEMYTICLLYTSDAADERSSV
;
A
#
# COMPACT_ATOMS: atom_id res chain seq x y z
N MET A 1 -39.93 -23.53 13.01
CA MET A 1 -38.53 -23.56 12.55
C MET A 1 -37.95 -22.23 12.02
N MET A 2 -38.73 -21.17 11.80
CA MET A 2 -38.23 -19.85 11.27
C MET A 2 -37.55 -18.94 12.30
N LYS A 3 -37.79 -19.07 13.58
CA LYS A 3 -37.19 -18.18 14.60
C LYS A 3 -35.70 -18.39 14.91
N ARG A 4 -35.15 -19.57 14.63
CA ARG A 4 -33.74 -19.89 14.90
C ARG A 4 -32.76 -19.30 13.88
N TRP A 5 -33.19 -19.05 12.64
CA TRP A 5 -32.33 -18.48 11.57
C TRP A 5 -32.14 -16.99 11.69
N ILE A 6 -33.13 -16.25 12.22
CA ILE A 6 -33.06 -14.78 12.42
C ILE A 6 -32.03 -14.43 13.51
N ILE A 7 -31.89 -15.26 14.52
CA ILE A 7 -30.90 -15.03 15.60
C ILE A 7 -29.46 -15.26 15.11
N LEU A 8 -29.24 -16.19 14.19
CA LEU A 8 -27.91 -16.42 13.61
C LEU A 8 -27.45 -15.28 12.70
N CYS A 9 -28.37 -14.65 11.94
CA CYS A 9 -28.03 -13.51 11.08
C CYS A 9 -27.71 -12.25 11.90
N LEU A 10 -28.38 -12.05 13.05
CA LEU A 10 -28.11 -10.90 13.92
C LEU A 10 -26.77 -11.02 14.67
N ALA A 11 -26.32 -12.24 14.99
CA ALA A 11 -25.02 -12.46 15.62
C ALA A 11 -23.85 -12.24 14.65
N PHE A 12 -24.06 -12.47 13.35
CA PHE A 12 -23.02 -12.25 12.33
C PHE A 12 -22.87 -10.76 11.97
N SER A 13 -23.94 -9.96 12.03
CA SER A 13 -23.87 -8.51 11.76
C SER A 13 -23.22 -7.72 12.91
N SER A 14 -23.30 -8.19 14.14
CA SER A 14 -22.68 -7.51 15.29
C SER A 14 -21.16 -7.67 15.33
N GLY A 15 -20.60 -8.76 14.78
CA GLY A 15 -19.15 -8.98 14.70
C GLY A 15 -18.45 -8.04 13.70
N LEU A 16 -19.09 -7.74 12.58
CA LEU A 16 -18.55 -6.83 11.55
C LEU A 16 -18.56 -5.36 12.00
N LEU A 17 -19.55 -4.94 12.77
CA LEU A 17 -19.63 -3.59 13.33
C LEU A 17 -18.56 -3.35 14.42
N SER A 18 -18.21 -4.37 15.19
CA SER A 18 -17.18 -4.26 16.24
C SER A 18 -15.75 -4.14 15.68
N ALA A 19 -15.45 -4.80 14.56
CA ALA A 19 -14.14 -4.71 13.92
C ALA A 19 -13.88 -3.32 13.30
N ASN A 20 -14.89 -2.70 12.69
CA ASN A 20 -14.79 -1.36 12.13
C ASN A 20 -14.67 -0.27 13.21
N ALA A 21 -15.35 -0.41 14.34
CA ALA A 21 -15.27 0.55 15.46
C ALA A 21 -13.85 0.59 16.07
N GLY A 22 -13.18 -0.55 16.18
CA GLY A 22 -11.80 -0.62 16.69
C GLY A 22 -10.80 0.09 15.78
N SER A 23 -10.92 -0.08 14.47
CA SER A 23 -10.03 0.55 13.48
C SER A 23 -10.17 2.08 13.46
N THR A 24 -11.38 2.62 13.57
CA THR A 24 -11.61 4.07 13.60
C THR A 24 -11.04 4.72 14.87
N VAL A 25 -11.19 4.10 16.03
CA VAL A 25 -10.63 4.61 17.30
C VAL A 25 -9.10 4.66 17.25
N VAL A 26 -8.46 3.62 16.71
CA VAL A 26 -6.99 3.60 16.54
C VAL A 26 -6.55 4.69 15.57
N LYS A 27 -7.24 4.86 14.45
CA LYS A 27 -6.94 5.90 13.45
C LYS A 27 -7.07 7.29 14.04
N ASP A 28 -8.14 7.57 14.79
CA ASP A 28 -8.35 8.87 15.46
C ASP A 28 -7.25 9.18 16.48
N SER A 29 -6.79 8.15 17.21
CA SER A 29 -5.68 8.28 18.15
C SER A 29 -4.38 8.62 17.44
N LEU A 30 -4.06 7.92 16.35
CA LEU A 30 -2.86 8.20 15.54
C LEU A 30 -2.93 9.58 14.88
N LEU A 31 -4.09 10.03 14.42
CA LEU A 31 -4.27 11.38 13.87
C LEU A 31 -4.01 12.47 14.92
N ARG A 32 -4.42 12.27 16.17
CA ARG A 32 -4.10 13.20 17.27
C ARG A 32 -2.59 13.26 17.54
N ILE A 33 -1.93 12.09 17.56
CA ILE A 33 -0.47 12.00 17.72
C ILE A 33 0.22 12.71 16.55
N TYR A 34 -0.22 12.47 15.30
CA TYR A 34 0.31 13.11 14.11
C TYR A 34 0.27 14.65 14.19
N VAL A 35 -0.86 15.22 14.66
CA VAL A 35 -1.03 16.68 14.78
C VAL A 35 -0.09 17.28 15.83
N SER A 36 0.17 16.54 16.93
CA SER A 36 1.03 16.99 18.02
C SER A 36 2.50 16.60 17.86
N ALA A 37 2.82 15.67 16.96
CA ALA A 37 4.18 15.18 16.77
C ALA A 37 5.09 16.27 16.18
N PRO A 38 6.37 16.33 16.60
CA PRO A 38 7.36 17.21 15.99
C PRO A 38 7.56 16.87 14.52
N HIS A 39 8.07 17.83 13.75
CA HIS A 39 8.38 17.63 12.33
C HIS A 39 9.71 16.86 12.17
N ASP A 40 9.71 15.60 12.59
CA ASP A 40 10.85 14.67 12.53
C ASP A 40 10.39 13.27 12.11
N SER A 41 11.25 12.26 12.31
CA SER A 41 10.95 10.88 11.98
C SER A 41 9.75 10.32 12.75
N THR A 42 9.45 10.79 13.95
CA THR A 42 8.28 10.35 14.74
C THR A 42 6.98 10.65 14.00
N ARG A 43 6.88 11.83 13.40
CA ARG A 43 5.72 12.23 12.60
C ARG A 43 5.58 11.36 11.34
N LEU A 44 6.70 11.00 10.71
CA LEU A 44 6.73 10.12 9.54
C LEU A 44 6.31 8.69 9.90
N ASP A 45 6.75 8.16 11.04
CA ASP A 45 6.32 6.87 11.57
C ASP A 45 4.79 6.83 11.73
N VAL A 46 4.21 7.85 12.36
CA VAL A 46 2.76 7.93 12.58
C VAL A 46 1.99 8.01 11.27
N LEU A 47 2.48 8.74 10.26
CA LEU A 47 1.85 8.77 8.93
C LEU A 47 1.83 7.40 8.28
N HIS A 48 2.95 6.68 8.34
CA HIS A 48 3.06 5.33 7.82
C HIS A 48 2.10 4.37 8.54
N ASP A 49 2.00 4.45 9.86
CA ASP A 49 1.08 3.63 10.66
C ASP A 49 -0.39 3.91 10.31
N ILE A 50 -0.75 5.19 10.10
CA ILE A 50 -2.09 5.57 9.63
C ILE A 50 -2.38 4.97 8.25
N ALA A 51 -1.43 5.06 7.31
CA ALA A 51 -1.58 4.50 5.98
C ALA A 51 -1.86 2.98 6.05
N ARG A 52 -1.09 2.26 6.86
CA ARG A 52 -1.22 0.81 7.01
C ARG A 52 -2.58 0.33 7.51
N LEU A 53 -3.37 1.16 8.16
CA LEU A 53 -4.74 0.79 8.57
C LEU A 53 -5.67 0.62 7.37
N ASP A 54 -5.36 1.23 6.23
CA ASP A 54 -6.22 1.29 5.04
C ASP A 54 -5.55 0.71 3.78
N GLN A 55 -4.59 -0.22 3.90
CA GLN A 55 -3.71 -0.73 2.83
C GLN A 55 -4.42 -1.17 1.54
N GLN A 56 -5.68 -1.61 1.62
CA GLN A 56 -6.44 -2.11 0.46
C GLN A 56 -7.30 -1.02 -0.20
N THR A 57 -7.32 0.19 0.35
CA THR A 57 -8.20 1.27 -0.09
C THR A 57 -7.40 2.42 -0.74
N PRO A 58 -8.05 3.30 -1.52
CA PRO A 58 -7.40 4.52 -2.03
C PRO A 58 -6.94 5.48 -0.91
N VAL A 59 -7.48 5.36 0.30
CA VAL A 59 -7.07 6.17 1.47
C VAL A 59 -5.61 5.89 1.85
N PHE A 60 -5.13 4.67 1.65
CA PHE A 60 -3.73 4.31 1.78
C PHE A 60 -2.83 5.24 0.94
N LEU A 61 -3.13 5.39 -0.35
CA LEU A 61 -2.34 6.25 -1.24
C LEU A 61 -2.34 7.72 -0.82
N TYR A 62 -3.42 8.20 -0.22
CA TYR A 62 -3.47 9.57 0.30
C TYR A 62 -2.41 9.77 1.41
N TYR A 63 -2.35 8.86 2.39
CA TYR A 63 -1.38 8.97 3.48
C TYR A 63 0.05 8.66 3.04
N GLU A 64 0.26 7.72 2.13
CA GLU A 64 1.60 7.44 1.57
C GLU A 64 2.13 8.61 0.72
N ASN A 65 1.28 9.30 -0.04
CA ASN A 65 1.68 10.53 -0.73
C ASN A 65 2.05 11.63 0.26
N LYS A 66 1.31 11.77 1.35
CA LYS A 66 1.61 12.73 2.41
C LYS A 66 2.92 12.40 3.11
N LEU A 67 3.17 11.11 3.41
CA LEU A 67 4.43 10.62 3.93
C LEU A 67 5.61 10.97 3.00
N LEU A 68 5.46 10.69 1.71
CA LEU A 68 6.50 11.01 0.71
C LEU A 68 6.78 12.51 0.65
N GLN A 69 5.75 13.34 0.70
CA GLN A 69 5.88 14.81 0.68
C GLN A 69 6.63 15.31 1.92
N GLU A 70 6.23 14.89 3.13
CA GLU A 70 6.89 15.30 4.37
C GLU A 70 8.31 14.74 4.47
N ALA A 71 8.55 13.49 4.08
CA ALA A 71 9.88 12.89 4.02
C ALA A 71 10.81 13.63 3.04
N THR A 72 10.26 14.12 1.92
CA THR A 72 11.03 14.91 0.96
C THR A 72 11.40 16.28 1.55
N ALA A 73 10.46 16.95 2.22
CA ALA A 73 10.72 18.23 2.89
C ALA A 73 11.78 18.12 4.00
N GLN A 74 11.84 16.97 4.67
CA GLN A 74 12.83 16.68 5.71
C GLN A 74 14.14 16.09 5.17
N ASN A 75 14.28 15.87 3.86
CA ASN A 75 15.39 15.13 3.25
C ASN A 75 15.60 13.73 3.87
N ASN A 76 14.54 13.09 4.34
CA ASN A 76 14.61 11.79 4.98
C ASN A 76 14.50 10.66 3.92
N LEU A 77 15.65 10.20 3.44
CA LEU A 77 15.73 9.19 2.37
C LEU A 77 15.09 7.86 2.74
N ARG A 78 15.15 7.46 4.02
CA ARG A 78 14.52 6.21 4.48
C ARG A 78 13.02 6.22 4.21
N TYR A 79 12.32 7.28 4.58
CA TYR A 79 10.86 7.35 4.39
C TYR A 79 10.47 7.71 2.96
N GLN A 80 11.32 8.42 2.20
CA GLN A 80 11.11 8.59 0.77
C GLN A 80 11.16 7.24 0.03
N SER A 81 12.17 6.42 0.34
CA SER A 81 12.31 5.07 -0.21
C SER A 81 11.15 4.17 0.20
N LEU A 82 10.80 4.17 1.50
CA LEU A 82 9.69 3.39 2.05
C LEU A 82 8.35 3.74 1.36
N ALA A 83 7.97 5.01 1.33
CA ALA A 83 6.72 5.43 0.72
C ALA A 83 6.68 5.13 -0.80
N THR A 84 7.80 5.27 -1.50
CA THR A 84 7.92 4.90 -2.91
C THR A 84 7.71 3.39 -3.10
N TYR A 85 8.29 2.56 -2.23
CA TYR A 85 8.14 1.11 -2.24
C TYR A 85 6.71 0.67 -1.94
N GLU A 86 6.04 1.30 -0.98
CA GLU A 86 4.64 1.02 -0.64
C GLU A 86 3.69 1.34 -1.81
N HIS A 87 3.95 2.38 -2.60
CA HIS A 87 3.22 2.63 -3.84
C HIS A 87 3.41 1.50 -4.86
N ILE A 88 4.63 0.99 -5.00
CA ILE A 88 4.91 -0.14 -5.91
C ILE A 88 4.13 -1.38 -5.47
N ILE A 89 4.15 -1.72 -4.17
CA ILE A 89 3.38 -2.84 -3.62
C ILE A 89 1.88 -2.67 -3.88
N TYR A 90 1.35 -1.48 -3.62
CA TYR A 90 -0.07 -1.22 -3.82
C TYR A 90 -0.51 -1.45 -5.27
N PHE A 91 0.23 -0.94 -6.24
CA PHE A 91 -0.10 -1.12 -7.65
C PHE A 91 0.25 -2.53 -8.16
N PHE A 92 1.25 -3.18 -7.61
CA PHE A 92 1.54 -4.59 -7.85
C PHE A 92 0.34 -5.47 -7.47
N ASN A 93 -0.23 -5.28 -6.29
CA ASN A 93 -1.41 -6.01 -5.82
C ASN A 93 -2.68 -5.73 -6.64
N LYS A 94 -2.71 -4.62 -7.39
CA LYS A 94 -3.78 -4.28 -8.35
C LYS A 94 -3.49 -4.75 -9.77
N LEU A 95 -2.37 -5.41 -10.00
CA LEU A 95 -1.86 -5.82 -11.32
C LEU A 95 -1.75 -4.65 -12.31
N ASP A 96 -1.46 -3.44 -11.80
CA ASP A 96 -1.31 -2.22 -12.60
C ASP A 96 0.16 -2.03 -13.01
N LEU A 97 0.57 -2.72 -14.09
CA LEU A 97 1.92 -2.69 -14.62
C LEU A 97 2.39 -1.26 -14.97
N VAL A 98 1.49 -0.43 -15.48
CA VAL A 98 1.83 0.94 -15.89
C VAL A 98 2.28 1.74 -14.68
N ARG A 99 1.51 1.71 -13.59
CA ARG A 99 1.84 2.44 -12.37
C ARG A 99 3.03 1.83 -11.63
N VAL A 100 3.16 0.51 -11.61
CA VAL A 100 4.37 -0.16 -11.08
C VAL A 100 5.61 0.37 -11.79
N THR A 101 5.61 0.42 -13.13
CA THR A 101 6.75 0.92 -13.91
C THR A 101 7.05 2.40 -13.64
N GLN A 102 6.01 3.24 -13.52
CA GLN A 102 6.18 4.66 -13.19
C GLN A 102 6.81 4.86 -11.80
N TRP A 103 6.36 4.12 -10.79
CA TRP A 103 6.91 4.22 -9.44
C TRP A 103 8.30 3.59 -9.33
N MET A 104 8.59 2.55 -10.12
CA MET A 104 9.97 2.02 -10.26
C MET A 104 10.93 3.07 -10.79
N GLY A 105 10.54 3.87 -11.79
CA GLY A 105 11.38 4.97 -12.27
C GLY A 105 11.69 6.03 -11.19
N LYS A 106 10.72 6.32 -10.31
CA LYS A 106 10.95 7.20 -9.14
C LYS A 106 11.91 6.56 -8.12
N MET A 107 11.77 5.27 -7.86
CA MET A 107 12.65 4.52 -6.97
C MET A 107 14.09 4.49 -7.49
N GLU A 108 14.25 4.25 -8.78
CA GLU A 108 15.56 4.21 -9.46
C GLU A 108 16.24 5.60 -9.39
N ASN A 109 15.52 6.65 -9.70
CA ASN A 109 16.01 8.03 -9.56
C ASN A 109 16.44 8.37 -8.12
N LEU A 110 15.65 7.97 -7.14
CA LEU A 110 15.98 8.16 -5.72
C LEU A 110 17.27 7.40 -5.34
N ALA A 111 17.37 6.12 -5.77
CA ALA A 111 18.50 5.26 -5.48
C ALA A 111 19.81 5.81 -6.09
N GLU A 112 19.79 6.18 -7.36
CA GLU A 112 20.97 6.69 -8.09
C GLU A 112 21.40 8.06 -7.58
N LYS A 113 20.46 8.99 -7.45
CA LYS A 113 20.75 10.37 -7.02
C LYS A 113 21.38 10.46 -5.64
N HIS A 114 20.97 9.58 -4.72
CA HIS A 114 21.37 9.61 -3.33
C HIS A 114 22.26 8.44 -2.92
N ASN A 115 22.60 7.54 -3.83
CA ASN A 115 23.29 6.28 -3.55
C ASN A 115 22.60 5.48 -2.42
N TYR A 116 21.24 5.44 -2.46
CA TYR A 116 20.42 4.82 -1.43
C TYR A 116 19.57 3.69 -1.99
N TYR A 117 20.03 2.44 -1.85
CA TYR A 117 19.43 1.26 -2.49
C TYR A 117 18.63 0.38 -1.53
N ASN A 118 18.26 0.87 -0.35
CA ASN A 118 17.67 0.04 0.71
C ASN A 118 16.44 -0.76 0.24
N ASP A 119 15.49 -0.14 -0.46
CA ASP A 119 14.27 -0.79 -0.95
C ASP A 119 14.28 -1.03 -2.47
N TYR A 120 15.29 -0.52 -3.18
CA TYR A 120 15.40 -0.62 -4.64
C TYR A 120 15.39 -2.07 -5.13
N PHE A 121 16.20 -2.94 -4.53
CA PHE A 121 16.28 -4.33 -4.97
C PHE A 121 15.01 -5.12 -4.66
N LYS A 122 14.31 -4.80 -3.57
CA LYS A 122 13.00 -5.37 -3.25
C LYS A 122 11.97 -4.96 -4.30
N ALA A 123 11.93 -3.68 -4.66
CA ALA A 123 11.06 -3.14 -5.68
C ALA A 123 11.36 -3.73 -7.06
N LYS A 124 12.64 -3.90 -7.41
CA LYS A 124 13.06 -4.53 -8.67
C LYS A 124 12.59 -5.97 -8.79
N LYS A 125 12.63 -6.71 -7.68
CA LYS A 125 12.07 -8.08 -7.63
C LYS A 125 10.57 -8.08 -7.94
N LEU A 126 9.77 -7.21 -7.34
CA LEU A 126 8.34 -7.09 -7.63
C LEU A 126 8.07 -6.73 -9.09
N GLN A 127 8.89 -5.84 -9.67
CA GLN A 127 8.77 -5.49 -11.08
C GLN A 127 8.99 -6.71 -11.99
N ILE A 128 10.01 -7.53 -11.71
CA ILE A 128 10.30 -8.77 -12.46
C ILE A 128 9.14 -9.76 -12.32
N GLU A 129 8.62 -9.96 -11.11
CA GLU A 129 7.45 -10.81 -10.86
C GLU A 129 6.23 -10.35 -11.65
N MET A 130 5.98 -9.03 -11.71
CA MET A 130 4.88 -8.46 -12.48
C MET A 130 5.02 -8.77 -13.98
N TYR A 131 6.21 -8.58 -14.56
CA TYR A 131 6.46 -8.93 -15.97
C TYR A 131 6.25 -10.43 -16.22
N THR A 132 6.69 -11.30 -15.31
CA THR A 132 6.51 -12.75 -15.42
C THR A 132 5.02 -13.11 -15.43
N ILE A 133 4.24 -12.52 -14.53
CA ILE A 133 2.77 -12.72 -14.50
C ILE A 133 2.13 -12.28 -15.83
N CYS A 134 2.48 -11.10 -16.33
CA CYS A 134 1.94 -10.59 -17.60
C CYS A 134 2.31 -11.49 -18.78
N LEU A 135 3.53 -12.03 -18.85
CA LEU A 135 3.98 -12.93 -19.91
C LEU A 135 3.22 -14.27 -19.87
N LEU A 136 3.00 -14.84 -18.70
CA LEU A 136 2.24 -16.08 -18.55
C LEU A 136 0.79 -15.93 -19.06
N TYR A 137 0.10 -14.84 -18.66
CA TYR A 137 -1.26 -14.57 -19.13
C TYR A 137 -1.35 -14.35 -20.65
N THR A 138 -0.33 -13.75 -21.27
CA THR A 138 -0.32 -13.56 -22.73
C THR A 138 -0.04 -14.86 -23.49
N SER A 139 0.77 -15.76 -22.94
CA SER A 139 1.04 -17.08 -23.50
C SER A 139 -0.18 -17.98 -23.47
N ASP A 140 -0.87 -18.08 -22.33
CA ASP A 140 -2.10 -18.88 -22.19
C ASP A 140 -3.21 -18.41 -23.15
N ALA A 141 -3.38 -17.09 -23.30
CA ALA A 141 -4.34 -16.52 -24.24
C ALA A 141 -4.00 -16.78 -25.73
N ALA A 142 -2.72 -16.99 -26.04
CA ALA A 142 -2.27 -17.35 -27.40
C ALA A 142 -2.54 -18.82 -27.71
N ASP A 143 -2.32 -19.71 -26.73
CA ASP A 143 -2.55 -21.16 -26.87
C ASP A 143 -4.04 -21.50 -27.02
N GLU A 144 -4.93 -20.81 -26.30
CA GLU A 144 -6.37 -20.97 -26.44
C GLU A 144 -6.88 -20.59 -27.85
N ARG A 145 -6.26 -19.56 -28.49
CA ARG A 145 -6.63 -19.16 -29.87
C ARG A 145 -6.08 -20.07 -30.93
N SER A 146 -5.05 -20.83 -30.67
CA SER A 146 -4.47 -21.79 -31.63
C SER A 146 -5.13 -23.16 -31.61
N SER A 147 -6.01 -23.41 -30.63
CA SER A 147 -6.73 -24.68 -30.46
C SER A 147 -8.16 -24.72 -31.06
N VAL A 148 -8.56 -23.70 -31.87
CA VAL A 148 -9.86 -23.62 -32.58
C VAL A 148 -9.70 -23.91 -34.08
#